data_5056ce50d852a72df0985d9df772fe86
#
_entry.id   5056ce50d852a72df0985d9df772fe86
#
_cell.length_a   1.000
_cell.length_b   1.000
_cell.length_c   1.000
_cell.angle_alpha   90.00
_cell.angle_beta   90.00
_cell.angle_gamma   90.00
#
_symmetry.space_group_name_H-M   'P 1'
#
loop_
_entity.id
_entity.type
_entity.pdbx_description
1 polymer ?
#
loop_
_entity_poly.entity_id
_entity_poly.type
_entity_poly.pdbx_seq_one_letter_code
_entity_poly.pdbx_strand_id
1 'polypeptide(L)'
;MPGPIPKPLKARELETWLSQNADLTLVDVREKQELAIAPFPHPVKHLPLSEAQNWMGTLNQLLPPAGPVVVLCHAGIRSWNFGCWLLEQQPAREVWNLEGGIDAWSVTVDPAVPRY
;
A
#
# COMPACT_ATOMS: atom_id res chain seq x y z
N MET A 1 21.18 10.61 -10.36
CA MET A 1 19.92 11.21 -9.84
C MET A 1 19.03 10.12 -9.29
N PRO A 2 18.56 10.25 -8.08
CA PRO A 2 17.57 9.30 -7.61
C PRO A 2 16.27 9.45 -8.42
N GLY A 3 15.57 8.36 -8.64
CA GLY A 3 14.27 8.38 -9.30
C GLY A 3 13.19 8.97 -8.40
N PRO A 4 11.93 9.06 -8.91
CA PRO A 4 10.82 9.51 -8.08
C PRO A 4 10.56 8.54 -6.93
N ILE A 5 10.07 9.07 -5.82
CA ILE A 5 9.81 8.28 -4.62
C ILE A 5 8.35 8.50 -4.18
N PRO A 6 7.75 7.50 -3.51
CA PRO A 6 6.41 7.67 -2.96
C PRO A 6 6.42 8.70 -1.82
N LYS A 7 5.28 9.36 -1.64
CA LYS A 7 5.10 10.31 -0.53
C LYS A 7 4.79 9.52 0.74
N PRO A 8 5.31 9.92 1.89
CA PRO A 8 4.94 9.27 3.15
C PRO A 8 3.53 9.67 3.57
N LEU A 9 2.76 8.69 4.06
CA LEU A 9 1.42 8.90 4.59
C LEU A 9 1.34 8.25 5.96
N LYS A 10 1.00 9.02 6.98
CA LYS A 10 0.87 8.49 8.33
C LYS A 10 -0.45 7.73 8.49
N ALA A 11 -0.47 6.76 9.40
CA ALA A 11 -1.66 5.93 9.62
C ALA A 11 -2.90 6.78 9.94
N ARG A 12 -2.78 7.80 10.77
CA ARG A 12 -3.91 8.67 11.10
C ARG A 12 -4.38 9.52 9.93
N GLU A 13 -3.49 9.90 9.04
CA GLU A 13 -3.86 10.60 7.81
C GLU A 13 -4.67 9.66 6.89
N LEU A 14 -4.24 8.42 6.77
CA LEU A 14 -4.98 7.42 6.00
C LEU A 14 -6.37 7.17 6.61
N GLU A 15 -6.44 7.08 7.93
CA GLU A 15 -7.72 6.94 8.64
C GLU A 15 -8.69 8.06 8.26
N THR A 16 -8.18 9.30 8.25
CA THR A 16 -8.97 10.47 7.86
C THR A 16 -9.47 10.36 6.42
N TRP A 17 -8.59 9.98 5.49
CA TRP A 17 -8.96 9.82 4.09
C TRP A 17 -10.04 8.75 3.92
N LEU A 18 -9.90 7.61 4.61
CA LEU A 18 -10.86 6.52 4.54
C LEU A 18 -12.22 6.94 5.13
N SER A 19 -12.22 7.68 6.24
CA SER A 19 -13.45 8.15 6.87
C SER A 19 -14.20 9.18 6.02
N GLN A 20 -13.48 9.90 5.16
CA GLN A 20 -14.04 10.87 4.24
C GLN A 20 -14.46 10.24 2.90
N ASN A 21 -14.37 8.92 2.78
CA ASN A 21 -14.63 8.19 1.54
C ASN A 21 -13.78 8.71 0.37
N ALA A 22 -12.52 9.05 0.64
CA ALA A 22 -11.61 9.52 -0.39
C ALA A 22 -11.45 8.44 -1.47
N ASP A 23 -11.39 8.90 -2.73
CA ASP A 23 -11.20 8.00 -3.87
C ASP A 23 -9.72 7.62 -3.97
N LEU A 24 -9.38 6.47 -3.41
CA LEU A 24 -8.01 5.96 -3.40
C LEU A 24 -8.02 4.44 -3.58
N THR A 25 -6.88 3.90 -4.00
CA THR A 25 -6.67 2.46 -4.12
C THR A 25 -5.62 2.04 -3.09
N LEU A 26 -5.99 1.11 -2.21
CA LEU A 26 -5.05 0.50 -1.28
C LEU A 26 -4.42 -0.72 -1.94
N VAL A 27 -3.08 -0.78 -1.91
CA VAL A 27 -2.32 -1.92 -2.42
C VAL A 27 -1.53 -2.52 -1.27
N ASP A 28 -1.77 -3.81 -0.99
CA ASP A 28 -1.06 -4.56 0.05
C ASP A 28 -0.07 -5.49 -0.63
N VAL A 29 1.22 -5.27 -0.38
CA VAL A 29 2.29 -6.05 -1.03
C VAL A 29 2.84 -7.17 -0.13
N ARG A 30 2.17 -7.44 0.99
CA ARG A 30 2.56 -8.50 1.91
C ARG A 30 2.26 -9.88 1.34
N GLU A 31 2.85 -10.91 1.95
CA GLU A 31 2.60 -12.30 1.56
C GLU A 31 1.25 -12.79 2.10
N LYS A 32 0.72 -13.84 1.49
CA LYS A 32 -0.57 -14.42 1.88
C LYS A 32 -0.64 -14.77 3.36
N GLN A 33 0.44 -15.31 3.90
CA GLN A 33 0.51 -15.71 5.30
C GLN A 33 0.33 -14.51 6.24
N GLU A 34 0.86 -13.36 5.84
CA GLU A 34 0.73 -12.13 6.62
C GLU A 34 -0.72 -11.63 6.63
N LEU A 35 -1.40 -11.70 5.48
CA LEU A 35 -2.81 -11.32 5.41
C LEU A 35 -3.69 -12.24 6.26
N ALA A 36 -3.34 -13.53 6.33
CA ALA A 36 -4.07 -14.47 7.17
C ALA A 36 -3.92 -14.16 8.66
N ILE A 37 -2.73 -13.67 9.07
CA ILE A 37 -2.47 -13.29 10.45
C ILE A 37 -3.15 -11.96 10.80
N ALA A 38 -3.01 -10.96 9.94
CA ALA A 38 -3.46 -9.60 10.20
C ALA A 38 -4.00 -8.96 8.92
N PRO A 39 -5.24 -9.28 8.53
CA PRO A 39 -5.84 -8.62 7.36
C PRO A 39 -6.01 -7.13 7.62
N PHE A 40 -5.82 -6.31 6.59
CA PHE A 40 -6.12 -4.89 6.70
C PHE A 40 -7.64 -4.71 6.72
N PRO A 41 -8.19 -3.87 7.61
CA PRO A 41 -9.66 -3.79 7.80
C PRO A 41 -10.41 -3.00 6.74
N HIS A 42 -9.78 -2.70 5.61
CA HIS A 42 -10.41 -2.06 4.45
C HIS A 42 -10.03 -2.83 3.19
N PRO A 43 -10.82 -2.75 2.11
CA PRO A 43 -10.51 -3.48 0.88
C PRO A 43 -9.15 -3.09 0.30
N VAL A 44 -8.37 -4.08 -0.10
CA VAL A 44 -7.06 -3.88 -0.71
C VAL A 44 -6.95 -4.66 -2.01
N LYS A 45 -6.11 -4.15 -2.92
CA LYS A 45 -5.58 -4.95 -4.02
C LYS A 45 -4.36 -5.69 -3.49
N HIS A 46 -4.41 -7.01 -3.47
CA HIS A 46 -3.31 -7.82 -2.95
C HIS A 46 -2.33 -8.14 -4.07
N LEU A 47 -1.14 -7.57 -3.99
CA LEU A 47 -0.07 -7.77 -4.97
C LEU A 47 1.19 -8.26 -4.23
N PRO A 48 1.22 -9.55 -3.81
CA PRO A 48 2.36 -10.06 -3.04
C PRO A 48 3.62 -10.03 -3.88
N LEU A 49 4.71 -9.48 -3.32
CA LEU A 49 5.94 -9.26 -4.07
C LEU A 49 6.58 -10.57 -4.54
N SER A 50 6.45 -11.65 -3.78
CA SER A 50 6.97 -12.96 -4.18
C SER A 50 6.29 -13.52 -5.43
N GLU A 51 5.11 -13.00 -5.78
CA GLU A 51 4.33 -13.43 -6.93
C GLU A 51 4.26 -12.35 -8.01
N ALA A 52 5.23 -11.44 -8.04
CA ALA A 52 5.23 -10.29 -8.96
C ALA A 52 5.07 -10.71 -10.42
N GLN A 53 5.67 -11.83 -10.82
CA GLN A 53 5.55 -12.34 -12.18
C GLN A 53 4.09 -12.67 -12.58
N ASN A 54 3.22 -12.91 -11.58
CA ASN A 54 1.81 -13.22 -11.85
C ASN A 54 0.97 -11.96 -12.10
N TRP A 55 1.39 -10.80 -11.58
CA TRP A 55 0.57 -9.58 -11.68
C TRP A 55 1.25 -8.43 -12.41
N MET A 56 2.58 -8.43 -12.57
CA MET A 56 3.29 -7.30 -13.20
C MET A 56 2.77 -6.99 -14.61
N GLY A 57 2.52 -8.01 -15.42
CA GLY A 57 2.06 -7.85 -16.79
C GLY A 57 0.63 -7.33 -16.93
N THR A 58 -0.16 -7.38 -15.86
CA THR A 58 -1.56 -6.95 -15.86
C THR A 58 -1.80 -5.77 -14.92
N LEU A 59 -0.74 -5.09 -14.49
CA LEU A 59 -0.82 -4.01 -13.52
C LEU A 59 -1.80 -2.91 -13.94
N ASN A 60 -1.79 -2.54 -15.23
CA ASN A 60 -2.70 -1.52 -15.76
C ASN A 60 -4.17 -1.91 -15.69
N GLN A 61 -4.45 -3.20 -15.59
CA GLN A 61 -5.82 -3.72 -15.44
C GLN A 61 -6.21 -3.81 -13.96
N LEU A 62 -5.22 -3.95 -13.08
CA LEU A 62 -5.45 -4.11 -11.64
C LEU A 62 -5.61 -2.79 -10.92
N LEU A 63 -4.93 -1.75 -11.40
CA LEU A 63 -4.98 -0.41 -10.82
C LEU A 63 -5.87 0.49 -11.68
N PRO A 64 -6.64 1.40 -11.07
CA PRO A 64 -7.42 2.37 -11.84
C PRO A 64 -6.47 3.29 -12.63
N PRO A 65 -6.94 3.90 -13.74
CA PRO A 65 -6.10 4.75 -14.58
C PRO A 65 -5.67 6.04 -13.90
N ALA A 66 -6.36 6.48 -12.86
CA ALA A 66 -6.08 7.71 -12.16
C ALA A 66 -6.43 7.59 -10.67
N GLY A 67 -6.04 8.57 -9.89
CA GLY A 67 -6.30 8.62 -8.46
C GLY A 67 -5.11 8.13 -7.64
N PRO A 68 -5.09 8.48 -6.36
CA PRO A 68 -3.98 8.11 -5.48
C PRO A 68 -3.95 6.61 -5.20
N VAL A 69 -2.75 6.07 -5.17
CA VAL A 69 -2.46 4.69 -4.76
C VAL A 69 -1.71 4.77 -3.43
N VAL A 70 -2.22 4.08 -2.42
CA VAL A 70 -1.57 3.97 -1.12
C VAL A 70 -1.09 2.54 -0.95
N VAL A 71 0.21 2.37 -0.76
CA VAL A 71 0.84 1.05 -0.65
C VAL A 71 1.17 0.77 0.80
N LEU A 72 0.89 -0.45 1.25
CA LEU A 72 1.21 -0.89 2.60
C LEU A 72 1.91 -2.24 2.63
N CYS A 73 2.71 -2.43 3.66
CA CYS A 73 3.30 -3.72 4.03
C CYS A 73 3.36 -3.81 5.55
N HIS A 74 4.23 -4.66 6.11
CA HIS A 74 4.33 -4.80 7.57
C HIS A 74 4.83 -3.50 8.24
N ALA A 75 6.00 -3.00 7.81
CA ALA A 75 6.67 -1.88 8.47
C ALA A 75 6.99 -0.69 7.53
N GLY A 76 6.62 -0.77 6.26
CA GLY A 76 6.78 0.34 5.32
C GLY A 76 7.96 0.24 4.37
N ILE A 77 8.78 -0.83 4.44
CA ILE A 77 9.97 -0.95 3.60
C ILE A 77 9.67 -1.56 2.24
N ARG A 78 9.00 -2.71 2.21
CA ARG A 78 8.61 -3.37 0.95
C ARG A 78 7.66 -2.48 0.13
N SER A 79 6.74 -1.82 0.82
CA SER A 79 5.79 -0.91 0.17
C SER A 79 6.48 0.32 -0.41
N TRP A 80 7.51 0.83 0.26
CA TRP A 80 8.34 1.90 -0.28
C TRP A 80 9.00 1.46 -1.58
N ASN A 81 9.64 0.28 -1.58
CA ASN A 81 10.31 -0.24 -2.76
C ASN A 81 9.34 -0.47 -3.92
N PHE A 82 8.16 -1.03 -3.64
CA PHE A 82 7.12 -1.18 -4.65
C PHE A 82 6.70 0.18 -5.19
N GLY A 83 6.50 1.17 -4.34
CA GLY A 83 6.11 2.52 -4.74
C GLY A 83 7.13 3.18 -5.65
N CYS A 84 8.42 3.01 -5.36
CA CYS A 84 9.48 3.52 -6.23
C CYS A 84 9.42 2.86 -7.61
N TRP A 85 9.26 1.53 -7.65
CA TRP A 85 9.14 0.79 -8.90
C TRP A 85 7.89 1.23 -9.68
N LEU A 86 6.76 1.39 -8.99
CA LEU A 86 5.52 1.82 -9.66
C LEU A 86 5.68 3.18 -10.30
N LEU A 87 6.35 4.12 -9.64
CA LEU A 87 6.61 5.46 -10.17
C LEU A 87 7.57 5.43 -11.36
N GLU A 88 8.48 4.46 -11.42
CA GLU A 88 9.31 4.27 -12.61
C GLU A 88 8.47 3.83 -13.81
N GLN A 89 7.48 2.98 -13.58
CA GLN A 89 6.59 2.48 -14.64
C GLN A 89 5.53 3.51 -15.03
N GLN A 90 5.05 4.28 -14.07
CA GLN A 90 3.93 5.22 -14.23
C GLN A 90 4.28 6.54 -13.54
N PRO A 91 5.14 7.37 -14.14
CA PRO A 91 5.67 8.58 -13.47
C PRO A 91 4.62 9.62 -13.06
N ALA A 92 3.46 9.63 -13.73
CA ALA A 92 2.39 10.57 -13.42
C ALA A 92 1.47 10.09 -12.29
N ARG A 93 1.69 8.87 -11.79
CA ARG A 93 0.85 8.28 -10.74
C ARG A 93 1.12 8.96 -9.40
N GLU A 94 0.06 9.23 -8.64
CA GLU A 94 0.21 9.69 -7.26
C GLU A 94 0.32 8.46 -6.36
N VAL A 95 1.50 8.28 -5.75
CA VAL A 95 1.80 7.10 -4.94
C VAL A 95 2.20 7.52 -3.53
N TRP A 96 1.53 6.95 -2.56
CA TRP A 96 1.78 7.15 -1.13
C TRP A 96 2.22 5.84 -0.49
N ASN A 97 3.16 5.93 0.45
CA ASN A 97 3.59 4.79 1.26
C ASN A 97 3.02 4.94 2.68
N LEU A 98 2.31 3.94 3.16
CA LEU A 98 1.85 3.94 4.55
C LEU A 98 3.06 3.80 5.46
N GLU A 99 3.45 4.91 6.08
CA GLU A 99 4.63 4.99 6.93
C GLU A 99 4.45 4.11 8.15
N GLY A 100 5.43 3.23 8.40
CA GLY A 100 5.34 2.26 9.48
C GLY A 100 4.42 1.07 9.18
N GLY A 101 3.76 1.04 8.03
CA GLY A 101 2.97 -0.09 7.57
C GLY A 101 1.75 -0.42 8.44
N ILE A 102 1.28 -1.66 8.32
CA ILE A 102 0.15 -2.14 9.11
C ILE A 102 0.47 -2.16 10.61
N ASP A 103 1.75 -2.27 10.96
CA ASP A 103 2.17 -2.20 12.37
C ASP A 103 1.83 -0.83 12.96
N ALA A 104 2.17 0.25 12.27
CA ALA A 104 1.80 1.60 12.73
C ALA A 104 0.28 1.78 12.77
N TRP A 105 -0.44 1.22 11.81
CA TRP A 105 -1.90 1.25 11.81
C TRP A 105 -2.46 0.58 13.06
N SER A 106 -1.95 -0.60 13.42
CA SER A 106 -2.36 -1.32 14.61
C SER A 106 -2.10 -0.50 15.88
N VAL A 107 -0.91 0.10 15.98
CA VAL A 107 -0.50 0.85 17.17
C VAL A 107 -1.30 2.15 17.34
N THR A 108 -1.54 2.88 16.25
CA THR A 108 -2.07 4.24 16.35
C THR A 108 -3.54 4.38 15.99
N VAL A 109 -4.10 3.47 15.22
CA VAL A 109 -5.48 3.60 14.71
C VAL A 109 -6.37 2.48 15.20
N ASP A 110 -5.98 1.22 14.98
CA ASP A 110 -6.87 0.08 15.24
C ASP A 110 -6.15 -1.05 15.96
N PRO A 111 -6.19 -1.04 17.31
CA PRO A 111 -5.52 -2.08 18.10
C PRO A 111 -6.14 -3.48 17.94
N ALA A 112 -7.29 -3.61 17.29
CA ALA A 112 -7.87 -4.90 16.96
C ALA A 112 -7.10 -5.62 15.84
N VAL A 113 -6.31 -4.89 15.05
CA VAL A 113 -5.44 -5.49 14.04
C VAL A 113 -4.25 -6.13 14.76
N PRO A 114 -4.03 -7.46 14.62
CA PRO A 114 -2.92 -8.12 15.30
C PRO A 114 -1.57 -7.57 14.89
N ARG A 115 -0.65 -7.49 15.82
CA ARG A 115 0.77 -7.22 15.53
C ARG A 115 1.49 -8.56 15.38
N TYR A 116 2.46 -8.60 14.48
CA TYR A 116 3.20 -9.84 14.21
C TYR A 116 4.64 -9.58 13.86
#